data_a00082346092cf73ab1c7360ac9cbc97
#
_entry.id   a00082346092cf73ab1c7360ac9cbc97
#
_cell.length_a   1.000
_cell.length_b   1.000
_cell.length_c   1.000
_cell.angle_alpha   90.00
_cell.angle_beta   90.00
_cell.angle_gamma   90.00
#
_symmetry.space_group_name_H-M   'P 1'
#
loop_
_entity.id
_entity.type
_entity.pdbx_description
1 polymer ?
#
loop_
_entity_poly.entity_id
_entity_poly.type
_entity_poly.pdbx_seq_one_letter_code
_entity_poly.pdbx_strand_id
1 'polypeptide(L)'
;MTHLEELNRIDAAILQRNETELLWAQHYCRTQMRAAIPNEDKGRWKRLQRDVGRVLRELRVTEDHISAHEWSSYHREALRESGVCGCFYCLEISSPSEIVDWTDDDDTALCPKCGIDSVIGSVSGYPIERQFLQKMHDHWF
;
A
#
# COMPACT_ATOMS: atom_id res chain seq x y z
N MET A 1 22.25 -5.75 -17.70
CA MET A 1 22.45 -5.88 -16.25
C MET A 1 22.06 -7.30 -15.84
N THR A 2 22.88 -7.97 -15.01
CA THR A 2 22.53 -9.30 -14.49
C THR A 2 21.59 -9.17 -13.29
N HIS A 3 20.90 -10.27 -12.96
CA HIS A 3 20.04 -10.28 -11.76
C HIS A 3 20.81 -9.94 -10.49
N LEU A 4 22.08 -10.34 -10.39
CA LEU A 4 22.92 -10.01 -9.24
C LEU A 4 23.19 -8.50 -9.14
N GLU A 5 23.46 -7.85 -10.26
CA GLU A 5 23.70 -6.40 -10.30
C GLU A 5 22.45 -5.63 -9.89
N GLU A 6 21.29 -6.10 -10.35
CA GLU A 6 20.01 -5.49 -10.01
C GLU A 6 19.66 -5.67 -8.53
N LEU A 7 19.91 -6.86 -7.98
CA LEU A 7 19.74 -7.12 -6.55
C LEU A 7 20.64 -6.22 -5.71
N ASN A 8 21.90 -6.08 -6.11
CA ASN A 8 22.86 -5.21 -5.41
C ASN A 8 22.43 -3.74 -5.48
N ARG A 9 21.88 -3.32 -6.61
CA ARG A 9 21.34 -1.97 -6.79
C ARG A 9 20.16 -1.71 -5.87
N ILE A 10 19.27 -2.68 -5.71
CA ILE A 10 18.11 -2.58 -4.81
C ILE A 10 18.58 -2.50 -3.36
N ASP A 11 19.51 -3.37 -2.95
CA ASP A 11 20.06 -3.35 -1.60
C ASP A 11 20.74 -2.02 -1.29
N ALA A 12 21.49 -1.47 -2.24
CA ALA A 12 22.12 -0.15 -2.09
C ALA A 12 21.08 0.95 -1.95
N ALA A 13 19.99 0.90 -2.72
CA ALA A 13 18.90 1.87 -2.64
C ALA A 13 18.26 1.88 -1.25
N ILE A 14 18.02 0.70 -0.68
CA ILE A 14 17.45 0.54 0.66
C ILE A 14 18.42 1.11 1.71
N LEU A 15 19.69 0.75 1.61
CA LEU A 15 20.71 1.15 2.59
C LEU A 15 20.96 2.65 2.57
N GLN A 16 21.03 3.24 1.37
CA GLN A 16 21.29 4.67 1.17
C GLN A 16 20.03 5.53 1.28
N ARG A 17 18.84 4.91 1.35
CA ARG A 17 17.54 5.57 1.41
C ARG A 17 17.35 6.59 0.28
N ASN A 18 17.80 6.22 -0.92
CA ASN A 18 17.70 7.07 -2.11
C ASN A 18 16.33 6.91 -2.75
N GLU A 19 15.50 7.95 -2.70
CA GLU A 19 14.11 7.90 -3.17
C GLU A 19 14.00 7.53 -4.65
N THR A 20 14.82 8.13 -5.51
CA THR A 20 14.80 7.86 -6.96
C THR A 20 15.11 6.40 -7.24
N GLU A 21 16.14 5.85 -6.61
CA GLU A 21 16.51 4.44 -6.76
C GLU A 21 15.46 3.51 -6.14
N LEU A 22 14.84 3.90 -5.04
CA LEU A 22 13.76 3.13 -4.42
C LEU A 22 12.52 3.06 -5.30
N LEU A 23 12.16 4.13 -5.99
CA LEU A 23 11.05 4.15 -6.94
C LEU A 23 11.33 3.21 -8.11
N TRP A 24 12.56 3.24 -8.64
CA TRP A 24 12.98 2.30 -9.67
C TRP A 24 12.89 0.86 -9.15
N ALA A 25 13.40 0.60 -7.94
CA ALA A 25 13.39 -0.72 -7.32
C ALA A 25 11.97 -1.25 -7.11
N GLN A 26 11.04 -0.40 -6.69
CA GLN A 26 9.64 -0.77 -6.51
C GLN A 26 9.02 -1.24 -7.82
N HIS A 27 9.25 -0.49 -8.89
CA HIS A 27 8.77 -0.85 -10.23
C HIS A 27 9.41 -2.16 -10.72
N TYR A 28 10.71 -2.30 -10.53
CA TYR A 28 11.45 -3.47 -10.96
C TYR A 28 10.96 -4.74 -10.25
N CYS A 29 10.82 -4.71 -8.92
CA CYS A 29 10.31 -5.84 -8.15
C CYS A 29 8.89 -6.24 -8.60
N ARG A 30 8.04 -5.25 -8.84
CA ARG A 30 6.68 -5.49 -9.31
C ARG A 30 6.67 -6.16 -10.69
N THR A 31 7.56 -5.74 -11.58
CA THR A 31 7.71 -6.33 -12.91
C THR A 31 8.18 -7.79 -12.80
N GLN A 32 9.13 -8.08 -11.93
CA GLN A 32 9.62 -9.45 -11.72
C GLN A 32 8.54 -10.35 -11.14
N MET A 33 7.71 -9.85 -10.24
CA MET A 33 6.60 -10.63 -9.66
C MET A 33 5.54 -11.01 -10.69
N ARG A 34 5.37 -10.21 -11.75
CA ARG A 34 4.42 -10.46 -12.83
C ARG A 34 5.00 -11.39 -13.90
N ALA A 35 6.32 -11.54 -13.95
CA ALA A 35 6.98 -12.41 -14.91
C ALA A 35 6.75 -13.89 -14.57
N ALA A 36 6.90 -14.78 -15.58
CA ALA A 36 6.82 -16.22 -15.38
C ALA A 36 8.15 -16.72 -14.80
N ILE A 37 8.33 -16.55 -13.50
CA ILE A 37 9.53 -16.96 -12.77
C ILE A 37 9.21 -18.08 -11.78
N PRO A 38 10.22 -18.89 -11.33
CA PRO A 38 10.03 -19.91 -10.31
C PRO A 38 9.48 -19.33 -9.00
N ASN A 39 8.66 -20.09 -8.27
CA ASN A 39 8.01 -19.65 -7.04
C ASN A 39 9.02 -19.21 -5.95
N GLU A 40 10.16 -19.86 -5.89
CA GLU A 40 11.24 -19.52 -4.94
C GLU A 40 11.78 -18.11 -5.20
N ASP A 41 11.88 -17.69 -6.46
CA ASP A 41 12.30 -16.33 -6.82
C ASP A 41 11.21 -15.30 -6.55
N LYS A 42 9.94 -15.67 -6.73
CA LYS A 42 8.82 -14.79 -6.39
C LYS A 42 8.82 -14.38 -4.94
N GLY A 43 9.15 -15.31 -4.04
CA GLY A 43 9.28 -15.02 -2.61
C GLY A 43 10.32 -13.95 -2.32
N ARG A 44 11.46 -14.01 -3.02
CA ARG A 44 12.53 -13.00 -2.91
C ARG A 44 12.06 -11.61 -3.34
N TRP A 45 11.44 -11.53 -4.51
CA TRP A 45 10.95 -10.26 -5.05
C TRP A 45 9.85 -9.66 -4.20
N LYS A 46 8.99 -10.49 -3.65
CA LYS A 46 7.93 -10.04 -2.72
C LYS A 46 8.50 -9.41 -1.46
N ARG A 47 9.55 -10.01 -0.88
CA ARG A 47 10.23 -9.46 0.30
C ARG A 47 10.92 -8.14 0.01
N LEU A 48 11.63 -8.05 -1.12
CA LEU A 48 12.31 -6.83 -1.55
C LEU A 48 11.30 -5.70 -1.79
N GLN A 49 10.19 -6.00 -2.45
CA GLN A 49 9.14 -5.00 -2.67
C GLN A 49 8.59 -4.47 -1.35
N ARG A 50 8.41 -5.33 -0.35
CA ARG A 50 7.96 -4.94 0.98
C ARG A 50 8.96 -4.01 1.66
N ASP A 51 10.24 -4.34 1.61
CA ASP A 51 11.30 -3.54 2.23
C ASP A 51 11.45 -2.18 1.54
N VAL A 52 11.44 -2.14 0.23
CA VAL A 52 11.47 -0.91 -0.57
C VAL A 52 10.27 -0.03 -0.24
N GLY A 53 9.08 -0.61 -0.20
CA GLY A 53 7.84 0.10 0.13
C GLY A 53 7.88 0.71 1.52
N ARG A 54 8.43 -0.01 2.50
CA ARG A 54 8.57 0.49 3.87
C ARG A 54 9.48 1.72 3.92
N VAL A 55 10.65 1.66 3.29
CA VAL A 55 11.58 2.79 3.28
C VAL A 55 11.00 4.00 2.56
N LEU A 56 10.30 3.79 1.43
CA LEU A 56 9.62 4.87 0.71
C LEU A 56 8.58 5.56 1.59
N ARG A 57 7.80 4.80 2.37
CA ARG A 57 6.82 5.39 3.29
C ARG A 57 7.49 6.21 4.37
N GLU A 58 8.60 5.74 4.93
CA GLU A 58 9.36 6.47 5.94
C GLU A 58 9.90 7.80 5.40
N LEU A 59 10.31 7.84 4.13
CA LEU A 59 10.82 9.06 3.48
C LEU A 59 9.72 10.08 3.18
N ARG A 60 8.44 9.65 3.10
CA ARG A 60 7.31 10.50 2.73
C ARG A 60 6.42 10.90 3.90
N VAL A 61 6.95 10.93 5.09
CA VAL A 61 6.18 11.15 6.34
C VAL A 61 5.30 12.40 6.32
N THR A 62 5.71 13.46 5.63
CA THR A 62 4.96 14.73 5.62
C THR A 62 3.75 14.76 4.70
N GLU A 63 3.69 13.87 3.68
CA GLU A 63 2.63 13.87 2.67
C GLU A 63 1.93 12.51 2.54
N ASP A 64 2.11 11.64 3.51
CA ASP A 64 1.56 10.27 3.49
C ASP A 64 0.03 10.26 3.36
N HIS A 65 -0.66 11.21 3.98
CA HIS A 65 -2.12 11.29 3.93
C HIS A 65 -2.65 11.61 2.53
N ILE A 66 -1.85 12.23 1.67
CA ILE A 66 -2.21 12.49 0.27
C ILE A 66 -2.01 11.21 -0.56
N SER A 67 -0.84 10.58 -0.40
CA SER A 67 -0.50 9.35 -1.12
C SER A 67 -1.38 8.17 -0.73
N ALA A 68 -1.86 8.14 0.49
CA ALA A 68 -2.72 7.07 1.00
C ALA A 68 -4.04 6.95 0.24
N HIS A 69 -4.50 7.99 -0.43
CA HIS A 69 -5.73 7.99 -1.21
C HIS A 69 -5.71 6.93 -2.32
N GLU A 70 -4.55 6.59 -2.86
CA GLU A 70 -4.40 5.52 -3.87
C GLU A 70 -4.97 4.18 -3.39
N TRP A 71 -4.97 3.96 -2.08
CA TRP A 71 -5.41 2.71 -1.46
C TRP A 71 -6.90 2.69 -1.13
N SER A 72 -7.65 3.72 -1.52
CA SER A 72 -9.09 3.82 -1.27
C SER A 72 -9.94 3.27 -2.40
N SER A 73 -9.34 2.75 -3.48
CA SER A 73 -10.05 2.16 -4.61
C SER A 73 -9.30 0.95 -5.15
N TYR A 74 -10.02 0.04 -5.82
CA TYR A 74 -9.48 -1.18 -6.43
C TYR A 74 -8.59 -1.98 -5.46
N HIS A 75 -9.07 -2.16 -4.23
CA HIS A 75 -8.27 -2.64 -3.11
C HIS A 75 -8.84 -3.88 -2.40
N ARG A 76 -9.74 -4.61 -3.04
CA ARG A 76 -10.41 -5.76 -2.41
C ARG A 76 -9.41 -6.79 -1.88
N GLU A 77 -8.40 -7.13 -2.68
CA GLU A 77 -7.38 -8.08 -2.26
C GLU A 77 -6.54 -7.55 -1.09
N ALA A 78 -6.14 -6.28 -1.15
CA ALA A 78 -5.41 -5.64 -0.06
C ALA A 78 -6.23 -5.59 1.23
N LEU A 79 -7.52 -5.31 1.14
CA LEU A 79 -8.41 -5.33 2.30
C LEU A 79 -8.59 -6.74 2.86
N ARG A 80 -8.65 -7.74 2.00
CA ARG A 80 -8.76 -9.13 2.42
C ARG A 80 -7.56 -9.56 3.27
N GLU A 81 -6.38 -9.05 2.96
CA GLU A 81 -5.14 -9.31 3.68
C GLU A 81 -4.93 -8.39 4.89
N SER A 82 -5.73 -7.33 5.00
CA SER A 82 -5.61 -6.36 6.10
C SER A 82 -6.26 -6.88 7.38
N GLY A 83 -5.60 -6.64 8.52
CA GLY A 83 -6.18 -6.96 9.83
C GLY A 83 -7.19 -5.94 10.30
N VAL A 84 -7.07 -4.69 9.83
CA VAL A 84 -7.93 -3.57 10.21
C VAL A 84 -8.05 -2.62 9.03
N CYS A 85 -9.17 -1.91 8.94
CA CYS A 85 -9.38 -0.84 7.96
C CYS A 85 -9.99 0.38 8.63
N GLY A 86 -9.90 1.52 7.96
CA GLY A 86 -10.45 2.78 8.46
C GLY A 86 -11.01 3.61 7.33
N CYS A 87 -12.02 4.43 7.66
CA CYS A 87 -12.65 5.34 6.72
C CYS A 87 -12.21 6.77 7.01
N PHE A 88 -11.69 7.46 6.00
CA PHE A 88 -11.27 8.85 6.19
C PHE A 88 -12.39 9.87 5.97
N TYR A 89 -13.62 9.42 5.77
CA TYR A 89 -14.79 10.30 5.82
C TYR A 89 -15.41 10.36 7.21
N CYS A 90 -15.80 9.20 7.77
CA CYS A 90 -16.42 9.16 9.10
C CYS A 90 -15.44 8.88 10.23
N LEU A 91 -14.18 8.57 9.93
CA LEU A 91 -13.09 8.30 10.87
C LEU A 91 -13.27 7.02 11.70
N GLU A 92 -14.19 6.16 11.32
CA GLU A 92 -14.41 4.90 12.03
C GLU A 92 -13.38 3.85 11.59
N ILE A 93 -12.93 3.07 12.55
CA ILE A 93 -11.99 1.96 12.36
C ILE A 93 -12.77 0.66 12.56
N SER A 94 -12.64 -0.26 11.62
CA SER A 94 -13.40 -1.50 11.63
C SER A 94 -12.57 -2.66 11.08
N SER A 95 -13.11 -3.88 11.19
CA SER A 95 -12.52 -5.05 10.55
C SER A 95 -12.94 -5.09 9.07
N PRO A 96 -12.05 -5.50 8.14
CA PRO A 96 -12.44 -5.71 6.74
C PRO A 96 -13.59 -6.68 6.57
N SER A 97 -13.81 -7.61 7.50
CA SER A 97 -14.93 -8.56 7.47
C SER A 97 -16.30 -7.89 7.64
N GLU A 98 -16.35 -6.67 8.15
CA GLU A 98 -17.59 -5.90 8.31
C GLU A 98 -18.05 -5.25 7.00
N ILE A 99 -17.17 -5.18 5.99
CA ILE A 99 -17.50 -4.59 4.68
C ILE A 99 -18.41 -5.55 3.92
N VAL A 100 -19.59 -5.06 3.55
CA VAL A 100 -20.60 -5.85 2.84
C VAL A 100 -20.96 -5.27 1.47
N ASP A 101 -20.74 -3.97 1.29
CA ASP A 101 -21.06 -3.28 0.04
C ASP A 101 -19.79 -2.89 -0.70
N TRP A 102 -19.80 -3.08 -2.01
CA TRP A 102 -18.67 -2.84 -2.90
C TRP A 102 -19.12 -2.11 -4.15
N THR A 103 -18.24 -1.33 -4.76
CA THR A 103 -18.44 -0.67 -6.04
C THR A 103 -17.23 -0.94 -6.95
N ASP A 104 -17.20 -0.36 -8.15
CA ASP A 104 -16.13 -0.57 -9.14
C ASP A 104 -15.89 -2.06 -9.42
N ASP A 105 -16.92 -2.77 -9.89
CA ASP A 105 -16.89 -4.21 -10.19
C ASP A 105 -16.51 -5.06 -8.95
N ASP A 106 -17.03 -4.67 -7.78
CA ASP A 106 -16.79 -5.34 -6.50
C ASP A 106 -15.34 -5.28 -6.03
N ASP A 107 -14.56 -4.30 -6.49
CA ASP A 107 -13.16 -4.15 -6.13
C ASP A 107 -12.86 -2.95 -5.23
N THR A 108 -13.83 -2.06 -5.03
CA THR A 108 -13.71 -0.90 -4.15
C THR A 108 -14.72 -1.00 -3.01
N ALA A 109 -14.22 -0.97 -1.76
CA ALA A 109 -15.06 -1.09 -0.58
C ALA A 109 -15.83 0.18 -0.28
N LEU A 110 -17.07 0.02 0.15
CA LEU A 110 -17.85 1.09 0.77
C LEU A 110 -17.78 0.93 2.29
N CYS A 111 -17.64 2.04 3.00
CA CYS A 111 -17.53 2.02 4.45
C CYS A 111 -18.76 1.36 5.09
N PRO A 112 -18.59 0.39 6.00
CA PRO A 112 -19.72 -0.26 6.65
C PRO A 112 -20.51 0.65 7.59
N LYS A 113 -19.97 1.83 7.92
CA LYS A 113 -20.61 2.80 8.82
C LYS A 113 -21.27 3.95 8.09
N CYS A 114 -20.61 4.53 7.07
CA CYS A 114 -21.13 5.72 6.37
C CYS A 114 -21.48 5.49 4.91
N GLY A 115 -21.04 4.38 4.31
CA GLY A 115 -21.35 4.02 2.92
C GLY A 115 -20.53 4.75 1.85
N ILE A 116 -19.49 5.50 2.25
CA ILE A 116 -18.63 6.24 1.32
C ILE A 116 -17.44 5.37 0.90
N ASP A 117 -16.94 5.55 -0.31
CA ASP A 117 -15.80 4.83 -0.88
C ASP A 117 -14.46 5.44 -0.42
N SER A 118 -14.30 5.55 0.89
CA SER A 118 -13.15 6.21 1.53
C SER A 118 -12.46 5.31 2.56
N VAL A 119 -12.33 4.02 2.23
CA VAL A 119 -11.75 3.01 3.13
C VAL A 119 -10.33 2.68 2.70
N ILE A 120 -9.40 2.65 3.66
CA ILE A 120 -8.04 2.14 3.47
C ILE A 120 -7.75 1.04 4.48
N GLY A 121 -6.95 0.05 4.08
CA GLY A 121 -6.60 -1.09 4.92
C GLY A 121 -5.18 -1.03 5.46
N SER A 122 -4.89 -1.82 6.48
CA SER A 122 -3.58 -1.86 7.12
C SER A 122 -2.47 -2.38 6.19
N VAL A 123 -2.79 -3.18 5.18
CA VAL A 123 -1.83 -3.66 4.18
C VAL A 123 -1.25 -2.50 3.36
N SER A 124 -1.95 -1.36 3.27
CA SER A 124 -1.42 -0.16 2.63
C SER A 124 -0.11 0.32 3.27
N GLY A 125 0.13 -0.06 4.52
CA GLY A 125 1.29 0.36 5.29
C GLY A 125 1.12 1.71 5.97
N TYR A 126 0.05 2.41 5.68
CA TYR A 126 -0.28 3.66 6.36
C TYR A 126 -0.93 3.38 7.72
N PRO A 127 -0.77 4.26 8.70
CA PRO A 127 -1.34 4.02 10.02
C PRO A 127 -2.87 4.11 9.99
N ILE A 128 -3.55 3.05 10.40
CA ILE A 128 -5.00 3.04 10.52
C ILE A 128 -5.34 3.59 11.91
N GLU A 129 -5.24 4.89 12.03
CA GLU A 129 -5.44 5.64 13.26
C GLU A 129 -6.33 6.84 12.97
N ARG A 130 -7.14 7.23 13.95
CA ARG A 130 -8.08 8.34 13.79
C ARG A 130 -7.38 9.64 13.40
N GLN A 131 -6.22 9.91 13.98
CA GLN A 131 -5.45 11.11 13.69
C GLN A 131 -5.00 11.17 12.22
N PHE A 132 -4.53 10.06 11.67
CA PHE A 132 -4.14 9.97 10.26
C PHE A 132 -5.35 10.10 9.34
N LEU A 133 -6.43 9.40 9.67
CA LEU A 133 -7.68 9.48 8.91
C LEU A 133 -8.25 10.90 8.90
N GLN A 134 -8.10 11.64 10.00
CA GLN A 134 -8.51 13.04 10.07
C GLN A 134 -7.72 13.92 9.10
N LYS A 135 -6.41 13.69 8.95
CA LYS A 135 -5.60 14.41 7.97
C LYS A 135 -6.07 14.15 6.55
N MET A 136 -6.43 12.92 6.23
CA MET A 136 -6.99 12.55 4.93
C MET A 136 -8.33 13.23 4.71
N HIS A 137 -9.19 13.23 5.72
CA HIS A 137 -10.50 13.91 5.67
C HIS A 137 -10.33 15.39 5.36
N ASP A 138 -9.44 16.07 6.08
CA ASP A 138 -9.22 17.52 5.93
C ASP A 138 -8.68 17.86 4.52
N HIS A 139 -7.95 16.96 3.89
CA HIS A 139 -7.42 17.19 2.56
C HIS A 139 -8.44 16.89 1.46
N TRP A 140 -9.23 15.80 1.59
CA TRP A 140 -10.09 15.30 0.52
C TRP A 140 -11.56 15.71 0.63
N PHE A 141 -11.98 16.15 1.81
CA PHE A 141 -13.34 16.62 2.10
C PHE A 141 -13.29 17.99 2.75
#